data_ce08adce09a17200f6679369e340a826
#
_entry.id   ce08adce09a17200f6679369e340a826
#
_cell.length_a   1.000
_cell.length_b   1.000
_cell.length_c   1.000
_cell.angle_alpha   90.00
_cell.angle_beta   90.00
_cell.angle_gamma   90.00
#
_symmetry.space_group_name_H-M   'P 1'
#
loop_
_entity.id
_entity.type
_entity.pdbx_description
1 polymer ?
#
loop_
_entity_poly.entity_id
_entity_poly.type
_entity_poly.pdbx_seq_one_letter_code
_entity_poly.pdbx_strand_id
1 'polypeptide(L)'
;MFTLVIVTLTGCAAAPAPEPEAPKGKYLFILPDDVDSFRGSLADAIMAQAEAQNIGIEAVKTGNSTDKEIELISSAKENGFKAIICLPSDNSVVPRLNAMSNDLPIIYLNNQPADEHLKANKYVYVGSFEEQAGQFQAEYVISRLGKGAMNVIILEGDKHHSATNSRTTGVKSTLIENGVNANYVLVAHANWSDKEAADRFLTFMETGQSVDAVFCNNDTMALGVIEVLKEIGFDYTKIIVCGIDATAEGCASIAAGEMAFTVFQSANGQAQKAIEAARILGDGGTLDYVGGITKDHKYIWVDFEPVDISNVDNYMN
;
A
#
# COMPACT_ATOMS: atom_id res chain seq x y z
N MET A 1 76.20 10.04 -39.41
CA MET A 1 75.77 8.89 -38.59
C MET A 1 74.68 9.41 -37.70
N PHE A 2 73.40 9.25 -38.10
CA PHE A 2 72.26 9.73 -37.33
C PHE A 2 71.65 8.50 -36.60
N THR A 3 71.60 8.59 -35.29
CA THR A 3 71.07 7.54 -34.44
C THR A 3 69.55 7.83 -34.22
N LEU A 4 68.70 6.96 -34.72
CA LEU A 4 67.27 7.03 -34.55
C LEU A 4 66.87 6.42 -33.20
N VAL A 5 66.33 7.23 -32.28
CA VAL A 5 65.80 6.75 -31.02
C VAL A 5 64.33 6.43 -31.18
N ILE A 6 63.96 5.14 -31.15
CA ILE A 6 62.57 4.69 -31.15
C ILE A 6 62.07 4.71 -29.72
N VAL A 7 61.11 5.64 -29.39
CA VAL A 7 60.39 5.64 -28.14
C VAL A 7 59.15 4.76 -28.29
N THR A 8 59.14 3.60 -27.64
CA THR A 8 57.98 2.72 -27.57
C THR A 8 57.06 3.22 -26.46
N LEU A 9 55.92 3.78 -26.85
CA LEU A 9 54.78 4.09 -25.94
C LEU A 9 54.07 2.78 -25.56
N THR A 10 54.32 2.27 -24.36
CA THR A 10 53.52 1.20 -23.75
C THR A 10 52.18 1.83 -23.26
N GLY A 11 51.12 1.67 -24.07
CA GLY A 11 49.77 1.96 -23.63
C GLY A 11 49.31 1.03 -22.52
N CYS A 12 49.07 1.56 -21.32
CA CYS A 12 48.33 0.81 -20.29
C CYS A 12 46.89 0.59 -20.78
N ALA A 13 46.60 -0.63 -21.22
CA ALA A 13 45.19 -1.06 -21.41
C ALA A 13 44.52 -1.10 -20.02
N ALA A 14 43.50 -0.27 -19.83
CA ALA A 14 42.66 -0.38 -18.64
C ALA A 14 42.04 -1.78 -18.59
N ALA A 15 42.09 -2.43 -17.43
CA ALA A 15 41.41 -3.71 -17.22
C ALA A 15 39.90 -3.54 -17.54
N PRO A 16 39.28 -4.51 -18.20
CA PRO A 16 37.83 -4.47 -18.45
C PRO A 16 37.11 -4.36 -17.10
N ALA A 17 36.07 -3.51 -17.07
CA ALA A 17 35.19 -3.43 -15.89
C ALA A 17 34.65 -4.83 -15.58
N PRO A 18 34.55 -5.21 -14.29
CA PRO A 18 33.99 -6.49 -13.93
C PRO A 18 32.58 -6.62 -14.52
N GLU A 19 32.28 -7.80 -15.11
CA GLU A 19 30.93 -8.09 -15.56
C GLU A 19 29.97 -8.00 -14.36
N PRO A 20 28.75 -7.44 -14.55
CA PRO A 20 27.75 -7.36 -13.49
C PRO A 20 27.43 -8.79 -12.98
N GLU A 21 27.43 -8.96 -11.66
CA GLU A 21 27.06 -10.24 -11.04
C GLU A 21 25.64 -10.63 -11.45
N ALA A 22 25.41 -11.90 -11.78
CA ALA A 22 24.07 -12.42 -12.07
C ALA A 22 23.14 -12.22 -10.87
N PRO A 23 21.85 -11.89 -11.10
CA PRO A 23 20.89 -11.68 -10.02
C PRO A 23 20.77 -12.89 -9.07
N LYS A 24 20.60 -12.60 -7.78
CA LYS A 24 20.43 -13.60 -6.72
C LYS A 24 19.01 -14.13 -6.69
N GLY A 25 18.78 -15.25 -7.36
CA GLY A 25 17.46 -15.88 -7.46
C GLY A 25 16.56 -15.22 -8.51
N LYS A 26 15.40 -15.84 -8.72
CA LYS A 26 14.36 -15.33 -9.62
C LYS A 26 13.02 -15.38 -8.87
N TYR A 27 12.34 -14.24 -8.78
CA TYR A 27 11.07 -14.08 -8.06
C TYR A 27 10.02 -13.46 -8.96
N LEU A 28 8.77 -13.89 -8.81
CA LEU A 28 7.64 -13.35 -9.56
C LEU A 28 6.91 -12.32 -8.70
N PHE A 29 6.69 -11.13 -9.23
CA PHE A 29 5.84 -10.11 -8.62
C PHE A 29 4.58 -9.93 -9.45
N ILE A 30 3.43 -10.29 -8.88
CA ILE A 30 2.10 -10.17 -9.49
C ILE A 30 1.36 -9.02 -8.83
N LEU A 31 0.83 -8.12 -9.65
CA LEU A 31 0.05 -6.98 -9.18
C LEU A 31 -1.11 -6.68 -10.13
N PRO A 32 -2.23 -6.11 -9.60
CA PRO A 32 -3.31 -5.57 -10.44
C PRO A 32 -2.82 -4.33 -11.21
N ASP A 33 -3.69 -3.71 -11.98
CA ASP A 33 -3.39 -2.38 -12.53
C ASP A 33 -3.31 -1.34 -11.41
N ASP A 34 -2.47 -0.32 -11.62
CA ASP A 34 -2.36 0.79 -10.68
C ASP A 34 -3.68 1.58 -10.71
N VAL A 35 -4.36 1.65 -9.57
CA VAL A 35 -5.62 2.41 -9.44
C VAL A 35 -5.47 3.61 -8.51
N ASP A 36 -4.38 3.68 -7.72
CA ASP A 36 -4.07 4.77 -6.81
C ASP A 36 -2.55 4.98 -6.69
N SER A 37 -2.15 6.14 -6.15
CA SER A 37 -0.75 6.53 -6.03
C SER A 37 0.04 5.62 -5.06
N PHE A 38 -0.60 5.05 -4.03
CA PHE A 38 0.09 4.16 -3.09
C PHE A 38 0.54 2.85 -3.76
N ARG A 39 -0.31 2.21 -4.56
CA ARG A 39 0.07 0.97 -5.27
C ARG A 39 1.18 1.20 -6.28
N GLY A 40 1.18 2.36 -6.96
CA GLY A 40 2.29 2.78 -7.80
C GLY A 40 3.59 2.86 -7.01
N SER A 41 3.59 3.59 -5.90
CA SER A 41 4.76 3.73 -5.00
C SER A 41 5.23 2.38 -4.44
N LEU A 42 4.31 1.47 -4.13
CA LEU A 42 4.64 0.12 -3.64
C LEU A 42 5.33 -0.72 -4.72
N ALA A 43 4.85 -0.66 -5.97
CA ALA A 43 5.47 -1.35 -7.10
C ALA A 43 6.88 -0.81 -7.38
N ASP A 44 7.05 0.50 -7.39
CA ASP A 44 8.35 1.15 -7.56
C ASP A 44 9.32 0.78 -6.43
N ALA A 45 8.84 0.76 -5.18
CA ALA A 45 9.65 0.36 -4.03
C ALA A 45 10.11 -1.11 -4.12
N ILE A 46 9.26 -2.04 -4.57
CA ILE A 46 9.65 -3.44 -4.81
C ILE A 46 10.78 -3.51 -5.83
N MET A 47 10.66 -2.80 -6.96
CA MET A 47 11.68 -2.81 -8.02
C MET A 47 12.99 -2.18 -7.55
N ALA A 48 12.93 -1.06 -6.85
CA ALA A 48 14.10 -0.37 -6.30
C ALA A 48 14.84 -1.23 -5.25
N GLN A 49 14.10 -1.89 -4.35
CA GLN A 49 14.67 -2.79 -3.35
C GLN A 49 15.31 -4.03 -4.00
N ALA A 50 14.71 -4.57 -5.05
CA ALA A 50 15.25 -5.70 -5.79
C ALA A 50 16.57 -5.33 -6.48
N GLU A 51 16.62 -4.20 -7.16
CA GLU A 51 17.82 -3.68 -7.80
C GLU A 51 18.95 -3.46 -6.79
N ALA A 52 18.66 -2.75 -5.69
CA ALA A 52 19.64 -2.46 -4.64
C ALA A 52 20.27 -3.73 -4.01
N GLN A 53 19.55 -4.85 -3.99
CA GLN A 53 20.00 -6.11 -3.43
C GLN A 53 20.50 -7.13 -4.49
N ASN A 54 20.52 -6.75 -5.77
CA ASN A 54 20.81 -7.61 -6.91
C ASN A 54 19.93 -8.88 -6.94
N ILE A 55 18.62 -8.69 -6.80
CA ILE A 55 17.59 -9.76 -6.81
C ILE A 55 16.84 -9.71 -8.15
N GLY A 56 16.70 -10.85 -8.82
CA GLY A 56 15.95 -10.94 -10.06
C GLY A 56 14.45 -10.98 -9.78
N ILE A 57 13.74 -9.88 -10.09
CA ILE A 57 12.27 -9.80 -10.03
C ILE A 57 11.70 -9.62 -11.44
N GLU A 58 10.69 -10.44 -11.76
CA GLU A 58 9.84 -10.27 -12.92
C GLU A 58 8.46 -9.78 -12.44
N ALA A 59 8.15 -8.51 -12.75
CA ALA A 59 6.88 -7.87 -12.37
C ALA A 59 5.86 -8.00 -13.51
N VAL A 60 4.64 -8.48 -13.21
CA VAL A 60 3.57 -8.68 -14.19
C VAL A 60 2.28 -8.05 -13.70
N LYS A 61 1.78 -7.07 -14.47
CA LYS A 61 0.44 -6.50 -14.27
C LYS A 61 -0.61 -7.41 -14.89
N THR A 62 -1.67 -7.68 -14.14
CA THR A 62 -2.71 -8.67 -14.53
C THR A 62 -3.94 -8.04 -15.16
N GLY A 63 -4.10 -6.73 -15.10
CA GLY A 63 -5.32 -6.05 -15.55
C GLY A 63 -6.53 -6.42 -14.67
N ASN A 64 -6.30 -6.64 -13.38
CA ASN A 64 -7.31 -7.12 -12.41
C ASN A 64 -7.92 -8.49 -12.79
N SER A 65 -7.22 -9.30 -13.59
CA SER A 65 -7.68 -10.63 -14.02
C SER A 65 -7.20 -11.72 -13.07
N THR A 66 -8.12 -12.28 -12.30
CA THR A 66 -7.86 -13.43 -11.42
C THR A 66 -7.44 -14.69 -12.18
N ASP A 67 -7.95 -14.89 -13.40
CA ASP A 67 -7.53 -16.02 -14.26
C ASP A 67 -6.06 -15.89 -14.66
N LYS A 68 -5.60 -14.66 -14.99
CA LYS A 68 -4.20 -14.39 -15.30
C LYS A 68 -3.29 -14.57 -14.08
N GLU A 69 -3.74 -14.18 -12.89
CA GLU A 69 -3.01 -14.46 -11.63
C GLU A 69 -2.82 -15.96 -11.43
N ILE A 70 -3.87 -16.76 -11.64
CA ILE A 70 -3.84 -18.22 -11.51
C ILE A 70 -2.88 -18.83 -12.55
N GLU A 71 -2.92 -18.39 -13.81
CA GLU A 71 -2.04 -18.84 -14.88
C GLU A 71 -0.57 -18.60 -14.53
N LEU A 72 -0.23 -17.38 -14.12
CA LEU A 72 1.12 -16.98 -13.73
C LEU A 72 1.64 -17.82 -12.55
N ILE A 73 0.83 -17.99 -11.51
CA ILE A 73 1.19 -18.77 -10.33
C ILE A 73 1.38 -20.26 -10.67
N SER A 74 0.49 -20.82 -11.49
CA SER A 74 0.55 -22.25 -11.87
C SER A 74 1.80 -22.60 -12.66
N SER A 75 2.33 -21.69 -13.45
CA SER A 75 3.55 -21.87 -14.28
C SER A 75 4.84 -21.41 -13.59
N ALA A 76 4.73 -20.71 -12.45
CA ALA A 76 5.88 -20.05 -11.82
C ALA A 76 7.03 -21.00 -11.50
N LYS A 77 6.74 -22.18 -10.95
CA LYS A 77 7.77 -23.17 -10.60
C LYS A 77 8.53 -23.69 -11.82
N GLU A 78 7.83 -24.00 -12.90
CA GLU A 78 8.42 -24.47 -14.15
C GLU A 78 9.26 -23.39 -14.82
N ASN A 79 8.88 -22.10 -14.63
CA ASN A 79 9.63 -20.95 -15.09
C ASN A 79 10.84 -20.59 -14.20
N GLY A 80 11.14 -21.41 -13.18
CA GLY A 80 12.32 -21.28 -12.33
C GLY A 80 12.22 -20.22 -11.24
N PHE A 81 11.01 -19.72 -10.92
CA PHE A 81 10.84 -18.82 -9.80
C PHE A 81 10.99 -19.58 -8.46
N LYS A 82 11.56 -18.92 -7.46
CA LYS A 82 11.76 -19.46 -6.11
C LYS A 82 10.63 -19.12 -5.14
N ALA A 83 10.02 -17.96 -5.31
CA ALA A 83 8.86 -17.49 -4.55
C ALA A 83 8.05 -16.47 -5.38
N ILE A 84 6.84 -16.20 -4.91
CA ILE A 84 5.89 -15.29 -5.53
C ILE A 84 5.55 -14.19 -4.53
N ILE A 85 5.66 -12.92 -4.94
CA ILE A 85 5.07 -11.77 -4.24
C ILE A 85 3.78 -11.47 -4.99
N CYS A 86 2.64 -11.50 -4.32
CA CYS A 86 1.34 -11.34 -4.95
C CYS A 86 0.49 -10.29 -4.22
N LEU A 87 0.12 -9.25 -4.94
CA LEU A 87 -0.93 -8.34 -4.55
C LEU A 87 -2.19 -8.80 -5.29
N PRO A 88 -3.06 -9.62 -4.66
CA PRO A 88 -4.22 -10.20 -5.34
C PRO A 88 -5.26 -9.14 -5.67
N SER A 89 -5.84 -9.20 -6.87
CA SER A 89 -6.92 -8.29 -7.26
C SER A 89 -8.23 -8.58 -6.53
N ASP A 90 -8.43 -9.83 -6.12
CA ASP A 90 -9.59 -10.28 -5.34
C ASP A 90 -9.18 -11.40 -4.36
N ASN A 91 -9.44 -11.20 -3.07
CA ASN A 91 -9.11 -12.20 -2.04
C ASN A 91 -9.92 -13.50 -2.14
N SER A 92 -11.03 -13.52 -2.85
CA SER A 92 -11.84 -14.74 -3.03
C SER A 92 -11.12 -15.84 -3.82
N VAL A 93 -10.09 -15.47 -4.61
CA VAL A 93 -9.31 -16.45 -5.39
C VAL A 93 -8.12 -17.03 -4.65
N VAL A 94 -7.74 -16.47 -3.49
CA VAL A 94 -6.56 -16.90 -2.72
C VAL A 94 -6.48 -18.41 -2.47
N PRO A 95 -7.57 -19.13 -2.11
CA PRO A 95 -7.54 -20.59 -1.98
C PRO A 95 -7.05 -21.29 -3.25
N ARG A 96 -7.46 -20.77 -4.42
CA ARG A 96 -7.05 -21.32 -5.72
C ARG A 96 -5.61 -20.97 -6.04
N LEU A 97 -5.16 -19.73 -5.73
CA LEU A 97 -3.75 -19.35 -5.88
C LEU A 97 -2.83 -20.26 -5.06
N ASN A 98 -3.18 -20.51 -3.79
CA ASN A 98 -2.45 -21.45 -2.93
C ASN A 98 -2.39 -22.86 -3.51
N ALA A 99 -3.53 -23.37 -4.00
CA ALA A 99 -3.59 -24.72 -4.58
C ALA A 99 -2.75 -24.85 -5.85
N MET A 100 -2.62 -23.78 -6.64
CA MET A 100 -1.89 -23.77 -7.91
C MET A 100 -0.41 -23.40 -7.76
N SER A 101 0.07 -23.07 -6.55
CA SER A 101 1.43 -22.57 -6.32
C SER A 101 2.54 -23.62 -6.55
N ASN A 102 2.18 -24.90 -6.73
CA ASN A 102 3.15 -26.02 -6.90
C ASN A 102 4.22 -26.05 -5.79
N ASP A 103 3.79 -25.81 -4.55
CA ASP A 103 4.63 -25.71 -3.35
C ASP A 103 5.52 -24.46 -3.26
N LEU A 104 5.49 -23.55 -4.21
CA LEU A 104 6.18 -22.27 -4.06
C LEU A 104 5.55 -21.46 -2.92
N PRO A 105 6.38 -20.79 -2.12
CA PRO A 105 5.87 -19.82 -1.15
C PRO A 105 5.25 -18.61 -1.87
N ILE A 106 4.14 -18.09 -1.30
CA ILE A 106 3.49 -16.86 -1.75
C ILE A 106 3.53 -15.85 -0.61
N ILE A 107 4.05 -14.69 -0.89
CA ILE A 107 4.03 -13.52 -0.03
C ILE A 107 2.89 -12.63 -0.53
N TYR A 108 1.75 -12.69 0.13
CA TYR A 108 0.64 -11.77 -0.14
C TYR A 108 0.99 -10.38 0.36
N LEU A 109 0.81 -9.38 -0.49
CA LEU A 109 1.22 -8.01 -0.21
C LEU A 109 0.01 -7.08 -0.23
N ASN A 110 -0.12 -6.21 0.77
CA ASN A 110 -1.10 -5.13 0.88
C ASN A 110 -2.59 -5.55 0.92
N ASN A 111 -3.06 -6.47 0.08
CA ASN A 111 -4.42 -7.01 0.15
C ASN A 111 -4.44 -8.30 0.96
N GLN A 112 -4.88 -8.24 2.22
CA GLN A 112 -4.76 -9.31 3.22
C GLN A 112 -5.76 -10.44 2.96
N PRO A 113 -5.30 -11.69 2.74
CA PRO A 113 -6.16 -12.87 2.71
C PRO A 113 -6.82 -13.16 4.07
N ALA A 114 -7.91 -13.93 4.07
CA ALA A 114 -8.45 -14.49 5.30
C ALA A 114 -7.42 -15.42 5.98
N ASP A 115 -7.39 -15.43 7.32
CA ASP A 115 -6.38 -16.14 8.13
C ASP A 115 -6.29 -17.63 7.81
N GLU A 116 -7.44 -18.27 7.52
CA GLU A 116 -7.51 -19.71 7.15
C GLU A 116 -6.77 -20.03 5.84
N HIS A 117 -6.49 -19.04 5.00
CA HIS A 117 -5.76 -19.22 3.75
C HIS A 117 -4.27 -18.96 3.89
N LEU A 118 -3.84 -18.41 5.03
CA LEU A 118 -2.44 -18.23 5.36
C LEU A 118 -1.86 -19.48 6.00
N LYS A 119 -0.58 -19.76 5.72
CA LYS A 119 0.15 -20.89 6.26
C LYS A 119 1.55 -20.46 6.67
N ALA A 120 1.91 -20.74 7.93
CA ALA A 120 3.22 -20.43 8.51
C ALA A 120 4.36 -20.76 7.55
N ASN A 121 5.23 -19.78 7.32
CA ASN A 121 6.43 -19.92 6.48
C ASN A 121 6.16 -20.40 5.03
N LYS A 122 4.94 -20.23 4.52
CA LYS A 122 4.59 -20.65 3.17
C LYS A 122 3.68 -19.68 2.44
N TYR A 123 2.51 -19.39 3.01
CA TYR A 123 1.57 -18.41 2.49
C TYR A 123 1.42 -17.33 3.56
N VAL A 124 2.19 -16.27 3.41
CA VAL A 124 2.33 -15.23 4.43
C VAL A 124 1.85 -13.89 3.92
N TYR A 125 1.46 -13.02 4.82
CA TYR A 125 1.02 -11.68 4.50
C TYR A 125 2.06 -10.65 4.94
N VAL A 126 2.31 -9.66 4.10
CA VAL A 126 3.08 -8.45 4.41
C VAL A 126 2.19 -7.24 4.18
N GLY A 127 2.04 -6.41 5.19
CA GLY A 127 1.23 -5.19 5.12
C GLY A 127 1.09 -4.54 6.48
N SER A 128 0.17 -3.60 6.59
CA SER A 128 -0.12 -2.91 7.85
C SER A 128 -1.41 -3.45 8.47
N PHE A 129 -1.60 -3.18 9.77
CA PHE A 129 -2.84 -3.57 10.47
C PHE A 129 -3.93 -2.53 10.18
N GLU A 130 -4.70 -2.78 9.13
CA GLU A 130 -5.58 -1.81 8.48
C GLU A 130 -6.66 -1.20 9.40
N GLU A 131 -7.13 -1.94 10.41
CA GLU A 131 -8.09 -1.42 11.39
C GLU A 131 -7.50 -0.26 12.20
N GLN A 132 -6.19 -0.29 12.48
CA GLN A 132 -5.48 0.78 13.19
C GLN A 132 -5.49 2.10 12.42
N ALA A 133 -5.45 2.07 11.08
CA ALA A 133 -5.52 3.30 10.29
C ALA A 133 -6.87 4.01 10.47
N GLY A 134 -7.98 3.26 10.44
CA GLY A 134 -9.31 3.80 10.73
C GLY A 134 -9.44 4.27 12.18
N GLN A 135 -8.82 3.57 13.14
CA GLN A 135 -8.74 3.99 14.53
C GLN A 135 -8.07 5.36 14.63
N PHE A 136 -6.90 5.57 14.02
CA PHE A 136 -6.19 6.86 14.06
C PHE A 136 -7.02 8.00 13.47
N GLN A 137 -7.72 7.76 12.36
CA GLN A 137 -8.64 8.76 11.80
C GLN A 137 -9.72 9.16 12.81
N ALA A 138 -10.39 8.19 13.44
CA ALA A 138 -11.45 8.45 14.41
C ALA A 138 -10.93 9.15 15.66
N GLU A 139 -9.78 8.74 16.19
CA GLU A 139 -9.13 9.38 17.34
C GLU A 139 -8.79 10.85 17.03
N TYR A 140 -8.27 11.13 15.83
CA TYR A 140 -8.02 12.49 15.40
C TYR A 140 -9.31 13.33 15.39
N VAL A 141 -10.39 12.84 14.75
CA VAL A 141 -11.67 13.55 14.69
C VAL A 141 -12.24 13.79 16.09
N ILE A 142 -12.20 12.78 16.97
CA ILE A 142 -12.65 12.92 18.37
C ILE A 142 -11.83 14.00 19.09
N SER A 143 -10.52 14.06 18.86
CA SER A 143 -9.66 15.07 19.47
C SER A 143 -10.03 16.50 19.09
N ARG A 144 -10.61 16.69 17.90
CA ARG A 144 -10.97 17.99 17.34
C ARG A 144 -12.42 18.40 17.64
N LEU A 145 -13.36 17.45 17.55
CA LEU A 145 -14.81 17.71 17.69
C LEU A 145 -15.36 17.29 19.06
N GLY A 146 -14.61 16.52 19.82
CA GLY A 146 -15.10 15.93 21.08
C GLY A 146 -15.97 14.69 20.85
N LYS A 147 -16.66 14.26 21.93
CA LYS A 147 -17.46 13.02 21.94
C LYS A 147 -18.98 13.29 21.77
N GLY A 148 -19.35 14.43 21.21
CA GLY A 148 -20.74 14.80 20.96
C GLY A 148 -21.40 14.05 19.80
N ALA A 149 -22.57 14.51 19.42
CA ALA A 149 -23.21 14.08 18.18
C ALA A 149 -22.45 14.68 16.99
N MET A 150 -22.19 13.88 15.95
CA MET A 150 -21.57 14.35 14.72
C MET A 150 -22.14 13.63 13.50
N ASN A 151 -22.27 14.36 12.40
CA ASN A 151 -22.62 13.80 11.10
C ASN A 151 -21.34 13.41 10.36
N VAL A 152 -21.23 12.16 9.98
CA VAL A 152 -20.01 11.63 9.36
C VAL A 152 -20.29 10.96 8.02
N ILE A 153 -19.37 11.13 7.09
CA ILE A 153 -19.32 10.42 5.82
C ILE A 153 -18.15 9.41 5.89
N ILE A 154 -18.36 8.21 5.34
CA ILE A 154 -17.28 7.26 5.06
C ILE A 154 -17.27 6.98 3.57
N LEU A 155 -16.15 7.29 2.92
CA LEU A 155 -15.88 6.91 1.54
C LEU A 155 -14.97 5.69 1.53
N GLU A 156 -15.52 4.59 1.05
CA GLU A 156 -14.93 3.26 1.12
C GLU A 156 -14.18 2.94 -0.17
N GLY A 157 -13.07 2.21 -0.05
CA GLY A 157 -12.34 1.66 -1.19
C GLY A 157 -13.11 0.57 -1.96
N ASP A 158 -12.40 -0.21 -2.76
CA ASP A 158 -12.98 -1.36 -3.46
C ASP A 158 -13.45 -2.43 -2.47
N LYS A 159 -14.64 -2.98 -2.69
CA LYS A 159 -15.28 -3.97 -1.81
C LYS A 159 -14.52 -5.31 -1.71
N HIS A 160 -13.67 -5.62 -2.70
CA HIS A 160 -12.88 -6.85 -2.75
C HIS A 160 -11.50 -6.71 -2.09
N HIS A 161 -11.17 -5.50 -1.60
CA HIS A 161 -9.93 -5.23 -0.90
C HIS A 161 -10.13 -5.28 0.63
N SER A 162 -9.27 -6.00 1.34
CA SER A 162 -9.36 -6.19 2.80
C SER A 162 -9.32 -4.88 3.58
N ALA A 163 -8.51 -3.93 3.16
CA ALA A 163 -8.36 -2.63 3.81
C ALA A 163 -9.67 -1.84 3.86
N THR A 164 -10.55 -1.98 2.87
CA THR A 164 -11.83 -1.28 2.82
C THR A 164 -12.67 -1.55 4.04
N ASN A 165 -12.90 -2.83 4.35
CA ASN A 165 -13.69 -3.22 5.51
C ASN A 165 -12.96 -2.92 6.83
N SER A 166 -11.66 -3.18 6.90
CA SER A 166 -10.88 -3.02 8.13
C SER A 166 -10.75 -1.54 8.52
N ARG A 167 -10.41 -0.65 7.59
CA ARG A 167 -10.33 0.80 7.84
C ARG A 167 -11.68 1.35 8.27
N THR A 168 -12.76 0.98 7.57
CA THR A 168 -14.13 1.36 7.94
C THR A 168 -14.54 0.83 9.31
N THR A 169 -14.18 -0.41 9.65
CA THR A 169 -14.42 -1.01 10.98
C THR A 169 -13.66 -0.24 12.05
N GLY A 170 -12.38 0.08 11.82
CA GLY A 170 -11.57 0.86 12.75
C GLY A 170 -12.19 2.22 13.07
N VAL A 171 -12.70 2.94 12.06
CA VAL A 171 -13.44 4.20 12.29
C VAL A 171 -14.67 3.95 13.15
N LYS A 172 -15.53 3.01 12.76
CA LYS A 172 -16.83 2.77 13.43
C LYS A 172 -16.65 2.27 14.86
N SER A 173 -15.77 1.29 15.08
CA SER A 173 -15.51 0.73 16.42
C SER A 173 -14.95 1.79 17.36
N THR A 174 -13.99 2.59 16.91
CA THR A 174 -13.37 3.64 17.73
C THR A 174 -14.37 4.73 18.11
N LEU A 175 -15.23 5.17 17.18
CA LEU A 175 -16.30 6.13 17.52
C LEU A 175 -17.26 5.56 18.57
N ILE A 176 -17.69 4.29 18.42
CA ILE A 176 -18.58 3.61 19.36
C ILE A 176 -17.93 3.45 20.75
N GLU A 177 -16.71 2.93 20.81
CA GLU A 177 -15.96 2.68 22.04
C GLU A 177 -15.69 3.97 22.85
N ASN A 178 -15.55 5.09 22.13
CA ASN A 178 -15.41 6.41 22.76
C ASN A 178 -16.75 7.07 23.12
N GLY A 179 -17.87 6.41 22.87
CA GLY A 179 -19.22 6.94 23.21
C GLY A 179 -19.67 8.08 22.31
N VAL A 180 -19.14 8.19 21.11
CA VAL A 180 -19.55 9.20 20.11
C VAL A 180 -20.89 8.81 19.50
N ASN A 181 -21.84 9.77 19.45
CA ASN A 181 -23.10 9.59 18.76
C ASN A 181 -22.94 9.96 17.27
N ALA A 182 -22.29 9.09 16.50
CA ALA A 182 -22.04 9.30 15.08
C ALA A 182 -23.29 8.98 14.25
N ASN A 183 -23.75 9.97 13.49
CA ASN A 183 -24.78 9.81 12.47
C ASN A 183 -24.10 9.63 11.11
N TYR A 184 -24.15 8.42 10.57
CA TYR A 184 -23.54 8.09 9.26
C TYR A 184 -24.47 8.57 8.15
N VAL A 185 -24.29 9.84 7.70
CA VAL A 185 -25.15 10.47 6.69
C VAL A 185 -24.88 9.95 5.28
N LEU A 186 -23.68 9.39 5.04
CA LEU A 186 -23.31 8.66 3.83
C LEU A 186 -22.25 7.62 4.15
N VAL A 187 -22.44 6.38 3.66
CA VAL A 187 -21.38 5.35 3.57
C VAL A 187 -21.45 4.80 2.15
N ALA A 188 -20.39 4.97 1.37
CA ALA A 188 -20.42 4.61 -0.04
C ALA A 188 -19.04 4.20 -0.56
N HIS A 189 -19.02 3.20 -1.43
CA HIS A 189 -17.80 2.86 -2.17
C HIS A 189 -17.48 3.93 -3.21
N ALA A 190 -16.21 4.33 -3.25
CA ALA A 190 -15.60 5.20 -4.25
C ALA A 190 -14.33 4.56 -4.86
N ASN A 191 -14.12 3.26 -4.62
CA ASN A 191 -13.20 2.37 -5.32
C ASN A 191 -11.76 2.90 -5.47
N TRP A 192 -11.24 3.58 -4.42
CA TRP A 192 -9.92 4.24 -4.38
C TRP A 192 -9.77 5.42 -5.36
N SER A 193 -10.86 5.86 -6.00
CA SER A 193 -10.87 6.90 -7.03
C SER A 193 -11.26 8.26 -6.47
N ASP A 194 -10.44 9.28 -6.78
CA ASP A 194 -10.72 10.69 -6.53
C ASP A 194 -12.03 11.12 -7.19
N LYS A 195 -12.21 10.78 -8.46
CA LYS A 195 -13.38 11.12 -9.24
C LYS A 195 -14.66 10.52 -8.66
N GLU A 196 -14.63 9.21 -8.30
CA GLU A 196 -15.83 8.59 -7.71
C GLU A 196 -16.13 9.20 -6.33
N ALA A 197 -15.09 9.49 -5.53
CA ALA A 197 -15.24 10.16 -4.25
C ALA A 197 -15.85 11.57 -4.42
N ALA A 198 -15.35 12.34 -5.38
CA ALA A 198 -15.88 13.66 -5.73
C ALA A 198 -17.35 13.58 -6.13
N ASP A 199 -17.71 12.65 -7.02
CA ASP A 199 -19.09 12.46 -7.48
C ASP A 199 -20.05 12.10 -6.33
N ARG A 200 -19.63 11.19 -5.41
CA ARG A 200 -20.43 10.81 -4.23
C ARG A 200 -20.59 11.98 -3.27
N PHE A 201 -19.51 12.70 -3.00
CA PHE A 201 -19.53 13.82 -2.07
C PHE A 201 -20.32 15.01 -2.63
N LEU A 202 -20.17 15.36 -3.91
CA LEU A 202 -20.94 16.41 -4.56
C LEU A 202 -22.45 16.11 -4.50
N THR A 203 -22.84 14.87 -4.84
CA THR A 203 -24.25 14.44 -4.74
C THR A 203 -24.79 14.58 -3.31
N PHE A 204 -23.96 14.27 -2.29
CA PHE A 204 -24.36 14.49 -0.90
C PHE A 204 -24.53 15.98 -0.59
N MET A 205 -23.62 16.85 -1.02
CA MET A 205 -23.69 18.29 -0.76
C MET A 205 -24.94 18.92 -1.37
N GLU A 206 -25.42 18.42 -2.50
CA GLU A 206 -26.68 18.85 -3.13
C GLU A 206 -27.94 18.59 -2.27
N THR A 207 -27.85 17.66 -1.31
CA THR A 207 -28.95 17.38 -0.36
C THR A 207 -29.15 18.50 0.67
N GLY A 208 -28.16 19.37 0.84
CA GLY A 208 -28.15 20.42 1.87
C GLY A 208 -27.99 19.90 3.30
N GLN A 209 -27.71 18.64 3.49
CA GLN A 209 -27.41 18.07 4.82
C GLN A 209 -26.02 18.51 5.30
N SER A 210 -25.89 18.68 6.62
CA SER A 210 -24.60 19.01 7.22
C SER A 210 -23.73 17.76 7.40
N VAL A 211 -22.41 17.96 7.33
CA VAL A 211 -21.39 16.96 7.66
C VAL A 211 -20.28 17.62 8.49
N ASP A 212 -19.78 16.92 9.49
CA ASP A 212 -18.73 17.40 10.40
C ASP A 212 -17.37 16.77 10.06
N ALA A 213 -17.37 15.50 9.62
CA ALA A 213 -16.16 14.79 9.24
C ALA A 213 -16.39 13.84 8.06
N VAL A 214 -15.37 13.72 7.20
CA VAL A 214 -15.31 12.76 6.09
C VAL A 214 -14.12 11.85 6.31
N PHE A 215 -14.37 10.56 6.48
CA PHE A 215 -13.39 9.51 6.56
C PHE A 215 -13.22 8.86 5.19
N CYS A 216 -12.10 9.10 4.54
CA CYS A 216 -11.77 8.44 3.29
C CYS A 216 -10.82 7.28 3.56
N ASN A 217 -11.06 6.12 2.95
CA ASN A 217 -10.18 4.97 3.13
C ASN A 217 -8.79 5.15 2.49
N ASN A 218 -8.57 6.19 1.65
CA ASN A 218 -7.24 6.61 1.21
C ASN A 218 -7.17 8.12 0.90
N ASP A 219 -5.96 8.64 0.66
CA ASP A 219 -5.71 10.04 0.32
C ASP A 219 -6.29 10.43 -1.03
N THR A 220 -6.22 9.55 -2.02
CA THR A 220 -6.76 9.82 -3.37
C THR A 220 -8.24 10.22 -3.30
N MET A 221 -9.05 9.47 -2.53
CA MET A 221 -10.46 9.81 -2.32
C MET A 221 -10.63 11.08 -1.50
N ALA A 222 -9.77 11.31 -0.48
CA ALA A 222 -9.82 12.53 0.33
C ALA A 222 -9.53 13.78 -0.51
N LEU A 223 -8.58 13.71 -1.42
CA LEU A 223 -8.27 14.78 -2.36
C LEU A 223 -9.44 15.09 -3.30
N GLY A 224 -10.18 14.05 -3.76
CA GLY A 224 -11.42 14.26 -4.52
C GLY A 224 -12.48 15.05 -3.73
N VAL A 225 -12.63 14.79 -2.44
CA VAL A 225 -13.51 15.57 -1.54
C VAL A 225 -13.04 17.02 -1.43
N ILE A 226 -11.73 17.23 -1.20
CA ILE A 226 -11.14 18.58 -1.08
C ILE A 226 -11.36 19.38 -2.38
N GLU A 227 -11.20 18.76 -3.54
CA GLU A 227 -11.43 19.41 -4.83
C GLU A 227 -12.87 19.91 -4.96
N VAL A 228 -13.85 19.08 -4.62
CA VAL A 228 -15.27 19.49 -4.62
C VAL A 228 -15.50 20.66 -3.67
N LEU A 229 -14.97 20.63 -2.45
CA LEU A 229 -15.13 21.74 -1.49
C LEU A 229 -14.57 23.05 -2.04
N LYS A 230 -13.44 23.01 -2.75
CA LYS A 230 -12.86 24.18 -3.44
C LYS A 230 -13.73 24.67 -4.58
N GLU A 231 -14.20 23.77 -5.45
CA GLU A 231 -15.03 24.11 -6.62
C GLU A 231 -16.34 24.77 -6.25
N ILE A 232 -17.02 24.28 -5.19
CA ILE A 232 -18.28 24.88 -4.72
C ILE A 232 -18.07 26.12 -3.83
N GLY A 233 -16.79 26.50 -3.58
CA GLY A 233 -16.46 27.65 -2.72
C GLY A 233 -16.83 27.44 -1.25
N PHE A 234 -16.85 26.21 -0.78
CA PHE A 234 -17.15 25.90 0.61
C PHE A 234 -15.90 26.11 1.48
N ASP A 235 -16.11 26.58 2.70
CA ASP A 235 -15.05 26.74 3.68
C ASP A 235 -14.64 25.35 4.23
N TYR A 236 -13.64 24.73 3.60
CA TYR A 236 -13.18 23.39 3.95
C TYR A 236 -12.62 23.28 5.37
N THR A 237 -12.29 24.40 6.03
CA THR A 237 -11.88 24.38 7.45
C THR A 237 -13.01 23.98 8.41
N LYS A 238 -14.26 23.94 7.94
CA LYS A 238 -15.44 23.55 8.71
C LYS A 238 -15.76 22.08 8.67
N ILE A 239 -15.10 21.31 7.80
CA ILE A 239 -15.29 19.87 7.66
C ILE A 239 -13.90 19.21 7.84
N ILE A 240 -13.80 18.24 8.76
CA ILE A 240 -12.57 17.49 8.93
C ILE A 240 -12.51 16.40 7.86
N VAL A 241 -11.59 16.50 6.90
CA VAL A 241 -11.35 15.48 5.89
C VAL A 241 -10.11 14.70 6.26
N CYS A 242 -10.25 13.37 6.38
CA CYS A 242 -9.17 12.44 6.72
C CYS A 242 -8.91 11.48 5.57
N GLY A 243 -7.63 11.30 5.22
CA GLY A 243 -7.12 10.29 4.30
C GLY A 243 -6.35 9.17 4.99
N ILE A 244 -5.74 8.29 4.21
CA ILE A 244 -4.76 7.28 4.59
C ILE A 244 -3.80 7.14 3.42
N ASP A 245 -2.54 6.89 3.67
CA ASP A 245 -1.35 6.56 2.88
C ASP A 245 -0.22 7.58 3.07
N ALA A 246 -0.52 8.83 3.42
CA ALA A 246 0.39 9.97 3.42
C ALA A 246 1.14 10.09 2.08
N THR A 247 0.37 10.10 0.99
CA THR A 247 0.91 10.33 -0.36
C THR A 247 1.52 11.74 -0.45
N ALA A 248 2.38 11.98 -1.43
CA ALA A 248 2.97 13.30 -1.63
C ALA A 248 1.91 14.40 -1.79
N GLU A 249 0.83 14.10 -2.55
CA GLU A 249 -0.30 14.99 -2.76
C GLU A 249 -1.13 15.18 -1.48
N GLY A 250 -1.34 14.08 -0.71
CA GLY A 250 -2.02 14.11 0.59
C GLY A 250 -1.26 14.96 1.60
N CYS A 251 0.05 14.76 1.71
CA CYS A 251 0.91 15.58 2.57
C CYS A 251 0.92 17.06 2.14
N ALA A 252 0.98 17.34 0.83
CA ALA A 252 0.90 18.71 0.32
C ALA A 252 -0.45 19.38 0.68
N SER A 253 -1.56 18.64 0.61
CA SER A 253 -2.88 19.14 0.99
C SER A 253 -2.99 19.42 2.51
N ILE A 254 -2.37 18.60 3.36
CA ILE A 254 -2.26 18.87 4.80
C ILE A 254 -1.42 20.12 5.06
N ALA A 255 -0.26 20.23 4.42
CA ALA A 255 0.62 21.40 4.57
C ALA A 255 -0.06 22.70 4.10
N ALA A 256 -0.94 22.63 3.11
CA ALA A 256 -1.77 23.74 2.66
C ALA A 256 -2.96 24.04 3.60
N GLY A 257 -3.20 23.21 4.62
CA GLY A 257 -4.32 23.35 5.55
C GLY A 257 -5.69 22.96 4.99
N GLU A 258 -5.71 22.13 3.94
CA GLU A 258 -6.91 21.69 3.23
C GLU A 258 -7.44 20.36 3.76
N MET A 259 -6.62 19.30 3.66
CA MET A 259 -6.87 18.03 4.34
C MET A 259 -6.35 18.10 5.78
N ALA A 260 -7.07 17.53 6.72
CA ALA A 260 -6.76 17.69 8.14
C ALA A 260 -5.82 16.61 8.68
N PHE A 261 -5.88 15.39 8.13
CA PHE A 261 -5.20 14.22 8.67
C PHE A 261 -5.03 13.13 7.63
N THR A 262 -3.93 12.43 7.72
CA THR A 262 -3.70 11.16 7.03
C THR A 262 -2.95 10.18 7.92
N VAL A 263 -2.75 8.94 7.44
CA VAL A 263 -1.98 7.90 8.11
C VAL A 263 -0.89 7.43 7.17
N PHE A 264 0.38 7.58 7.54
CA PHE A 264 1.48 7.12 6.70
C PHE A 264 1.51 5.60 6.63
N GLN A 265 1.46 5.09 5.40
CA GLN A 265 1.65 3.70 5.05
C GLN A 265 3.00 3.55 4.32
N SER A 266 3.93 2.78 4.90
CA SER A 266 5.29 2.69 4.35
C SER A 266 5.36 1.72 3.16
N ALA A 267 5.30 2.22 1.94
CA ALA A 267 5.53 1.44 0.72
C ALA A 267 6.93 0.79 0.72
N ASN A 268 7.97 1.56 1.10
CA ASN A 268 9.33 1.05 1.24
C ASN A 268 9.46 -0.05 2.30
N GLY A 269 8.80 0.13 3.46
CA GLY A 269 8.79 -0.87 4.53
C GLY A 269 8.13 -2.17 4.08
N GLN A 270 6.97 -2.09 3.43
CA GLN A 270 6.28 -3.26 2.88
C GLN A 270 7.12 -3.95 1.79
N ALA A 271 7.70 -3.18 0.87
CA ALA A 271 8.58 -3.72 -0.19
C ALA A 271 9.78 -4.45 0.38
N GLN A 272 10.49 -3.83 1.34
CA GLN A 272 11.65 -4.44 2.01
C GLN A 272 11.28 -5.78 2.66
N LYS A 273 10.17 -5.82 3.41
CA LYS A 273 9.70 -7.02 4.10
C LYS A 273 9.23 -8.11 3.13
N ALA A 274 8.56 -7.73 2.04
CA ALA A 274 8.11 -8.68 1.03
C ALA A 274 9.30 -9.36 0.32
N ILE A 275 10.33 -8.60 -0.05
CA ILE A 275 11.55 -9.11 -0.68
C ILE A 275 12.35 -9.97 0.31
N GLU A 276 12.50 -9.52 1.57
CA GLU A 276 13.17 -10.28 2.62
C GLU A 276 12.49 -11.65 2.81
N ALA A 277 11.15 -11.66 2.94
CA ALA A 277 10.38 -12.88 3.10
C ALA A 277 10.46 -13.79 1.86
N ALA A 278 10.34 -13.23 0.64
CA ALA A 278 10.43 -13.99 -0.59
C ALA A 278 11.79 -14.69 -0.73
N ARG A 279 12.88 -14.00 -0.40
CA ARG A 279 14.24 -14.56 -0.44
C ARG A 279 14.42 -15.67 0.59
N ILE A 280 14.02 -15.44 1.83
CA ILE A 280 14.18 -16.43 2.92
C ILE A 280 13.38 -17.70 2.59
N LEU A 281 12.10 -17.56 2.26
CA LEU A 281 11.22 -18.69 1.99
C LEU A 281 11.58 -19.39 0.67
N GLY A 282 11.99 -18.63 -0.35
CA GLY A 282 12.43 -19.17 -1.63
C GLY A 282 13.72 -19.99 -1.55
N ASP A 283 14.56 -19.73 -0.55
CA ASP A 283 15.76 -20.52 -0.23
C ASP A 283 15.49 -21.64 0.79
N GLY A 284 14.23 -21.86 1.19
CA GLY A 284 13.82 -22.91 2.12
C GLY A 284 14.04 -22.59 3.60
N GLY A 285 14.25 -21.32 3.94
CA GLY A 285 14.39 -20.85 5.32
C GLY A 285 13.05 -20.61 6.03
N THR A 286 13.14 -20.07 7.26
CA THR A 286 11.97 -19.67 8.08
C THR A 286 12.06 -18.20 8.47
N LEU A 287 10.92 -17.60 8.79
CA LEU A 287 10.80 -16.15 9.05
C LEU A 287 11.07 -15.75 10.51
N ASP A 288 11.65 -16.64 11.31
CA ASP A 288 11.81 -16.48 12.77
C ASP A 288 12.46 -15.14 13.21
N TYR A 289 13.30 -14.57 12.36
CA TYR A 289 14.07 -13.35 12.69
C TYR A 289 13.66 -12.13 11.85
N VAL A 290 12.58 -12.22 11.09
CA VAL A 290 12.08 -11.09 10.31
C VAL A 290 11.35 -10.11 11.24
N GLY A 291 11.75 -8.85 11.25
CA GLY A 291 11.08 -7.83 12.07
C GLY A 291 9.62 -7.66 11.66
N GLY A 292 8.71 -7.62 12.64
CA GLY A 292 7.26 -7.54 12.41
C GLY A 292 6.56 -8.89 12.24
N ILE A 293 7.32 -10.02 12.23
CA ILE A 293 6.73 -11.36 12.13
C ILE A 293 5.89 -11.71 13.37
N THR A 294 4.72 -12.27 13.15
CA THR A 294 3.87 -12.80 14.23
C THR A 294 4.35 -14.17 14.73
N LYS A 295 3.92 -14.55 15.93
CA LYS A 295 4.31 -15.83 16.56
C LYS A 295 3.88 -17.07 15.77
N ASP A 296 2.80 -16.95 14.98
CA ASP A 296 2.30 -18.00 14.11
C ASP A 296 2.95 -18.02 12.72
N HIS A 297 3.89 -17.10 12.45
CA HIS A 297 4.64 -16.94 11.21
C HIS A 297 3.77 -16.78 9.95
N LYS A 298 2.61 -16.14 10.10
CA LYS A 298 1.67 -15.85 9.01
C LYS A 298 1.70 -14.40 8.55
N TYR A 299 1.99 -13.44 9.46
CA TYR A 299 1.93 -12.02 9.19
C TYR A 299 3.27 -11.35 9.46
N ILE A 300 3.65 -10.42 8.60
CA ILE A 300 4.76 -9.49 8.80
C ILE A 300 4.17 -8.09 8.77
N TRP A 301 4.04 -7.49 9.95
CA TRP A 301 3.45 -6.18 10.11
C TRP A 301 4.44 -5.06 9.84
N VAL A 302 3.97 -4.04 9.13
CA VAL A 302 4.63 -2.74 8.93
C VAL A 302 3.75 -1.69 9.56
N ASP A 303 4.28 -0.97 10.54
CA ASP A 303 3.50 -0.05 11.36
C ASP A 303 2.97 1.14 10.55
N PHE A 304 1.80 1.62 10.94
CA PHE A 304 1.25 2.90 10.51
C PHE A 304 1.73 4.04 11.41
N GLU A 305 1.80 5.26 10.86
CA GLU A 305 2.11 6.46 11.62
C GLU A 305 1.07 7.56 11.35
N PRO A 306 0.48 8.19 12.40
CA PRO A 306 -0.48 9.29 12.21
C PRO A 306 0.24 10.55 11.72
N VAL A 307 -0.37 11.25 10.76
CA VAL A 307 0.19 12.45 10.13
C VAL A 307 -0.85 13.57 10.12
N ASP A 308 -0.49 14.72 10.70
CA ASP A 308 -1.23 15.97 10.64
C ASP A 308 -0.29 17.15 10.40
N ILE A 309 -0.81 18.36 10.45
CA ILE A 309 -0.04 19.59 10.21
C ILE A 309 1.18 19.74 11.13
N SER A 310 1.20 19.08 12.29
CA SER A 310 2.31 19.20 13.25
C SER A 310 3.55 18.39 12.87
N ASN A 311 3.41 17.37 12.01
CA ASN A 311 4.50 16.46 11.64
C ASN A 311 4.60 16.16 10.14
N VAL A 312 3.71 16.71 9.31
CA VAL A 312 3.65 16.42 7.86
C VAL A 312 4.97 16.69 7.13
N ASP A 313 5.78 17.65 7.58
CA ASP A 313 7.08 17.97 6.97
C ASP A 313 8.03 16.76 6.94
N ASN A 314 7.86 15.79 7.84
CA ASN A 314 8.67 14.57 7.87
C ASN A 314 8.36 13.60 6.73
N TYR A 315 7.21 13.78 6.04
CA TYR A 315 6.67 12.89 5.01
C TYR A 315 6.63 13.54 3.62
N MET A 316 7.12 14.78 3.47
CA MET A 316 7.09 15.54 2.22
C MET A 316 8.35 15.35 1.32
N ASN A 317 9.17 14.30 1.55
CA ASN A 317 10.43 14.07 0.81
C ASN A 317 10.26 13.06 -0.32
#